data_5b3261736453cb48a9c14c0520b6e7df
#
_entry.id   5b3261736453cb48a9c14c0520b6e7df
#
_cell.length_a   1.000
_cell.length_b   1.000
_cell.length_c   1.000
_cell.angle_alpha   90.00
_cell.angle_beta   90.00
_cell.angle_gamma   90.00
#
_symmetry.space_group_name_H-M   'P 1'
#
loop_
_entity.id
_entity.type
_entity.pdbx_description
1 polymer ?
#
loop_
_entity_poly.entity_id
_entity_poly.type
_entity_poly.pdbx_seq_one_letter_code
_entity_poly.pdbx_strand_id
1 'polypeptide(L)'
;MKVTQHGENLWQITRLTAFNSFLVREEDGLTVVDSNMSGTGKDILAAAERIGLPITRITLTHAHADHAGSLDEIASQLASQSPEAEVAFTARTAEFLQGNVTLLPDEAQEKIRGSFVTRATQATRLIGPDDSVGSLRVISAPGHTPDHIAFYDERDGTLIAGDAFQTKGGIAVAGVTRWLFPFPGMAAWHLPTALETAVSLRALNPARMVVGHGSMLDGPAAEMDKAIREAQSRVNG
;
A
#
# COMPACT_ATOMS: atom_id res chain seq x y z
N MET A 1 -12.50 6.06 -13.54
CA MET A 1 -11.23 5.47 -13.07
C MET A 1 -10.45 4.90 -14.22
N LYS A 2 -9.12 4.90 -14.15
CA LYS A 2 -8.24 4.23 -15.12
C LYS A 2 -7.81 2.89 -14.55
N VAL A 3 -7.94 1.81 -15.34
CA VAL A 3 -7.41 0.48 -15.01
C VAL A 3 -6.27 0.20 -15.99
N THR A 4 -5.11 -0.17 -15.47
CA THR A 4 -3.92 -0.47 -16.28
C THR A 4 -3.37 -1.82 -15.82
N GLN A 5 -3.19 -2.75 -16.75
CA GLN A 5 -2.58 -4.03 -16.48
C GLN A 5 -1.04 -3.92 -16.58
N HIS A 6 -0.34 -4.53 -15.63
CA HIS A 6 1.11 -4.62 -15.56
C HIS A 6 1.53 -6.09 -15.48
N GLY A 7 2.11 -6.62 -16.54
CA GLY A 7 2.39 -8.05 -16.64
C GLY A 7 1.12 -8.90 -16.67
N GLU A 8 1.21 -10.15 -16.18
CA GLU A 8 0.10 -11.11 -16.22
C GLU A 8 -0.77 -11.06 -14.96
N ASN A 9 -0.21 -10.64 -13.82
CA ASN A 9 -0.82 -10.83 -12.51
C ASN A 9 -1.30 -9.55 -11.82
N LEU A 10 -1.02 -8.35 -12.36
CA LEU A 10 -1.29 -7.10 -11.66
C LEU A 10 -2.13 -6.13 -12.48
N TRP A 11 -3.19 -5.58 -11.89
CA TRP A 11 -3.93 -4.42 -12.39
C TRP A 11 -3.86 -3.28 -11.39
N GLN A 12 -3.44 -2.12 -11.85
CA GLN A 12 -3.46 -0.87 -11.11
C GLN A 12 -4.73 -0.10 -11.43
N ILE A 13 -5.47 0.27 -10.39
CA ILE A 13 -6.69 1.07 -10.46
C ILE A 13 -6.35 2.47 -9.97
N THR A 14 -6.36 3.45 -10.87
CA THR A 14 -5.95 4.83 -10.55
C THR A 14 -7.14 5.79 -10.53
N ARG A 15 -7.31 6.49 -9.41
CA ARG A 15 -8.25 7.60 -9.22
C ARG A 15 -7.52 8.94 -9.21
N LEU A 16 -8.13 9.99 -9.80
CA LEU A 16 -7.58 11.35 -9.84
C LEU A 16 -6.12 11.43 -10.34
N THR A 17 -5.73 10.52 -11.23
CA THR A 17 -4.39 10.43 -11.83
C THR A 17 -3.23 10.17 -10.86
N ALA A 18 -3.52 9.87 -9.59
CA ALA A 18 -2.50 9.79 -8.55
C ALA A 18 -2.71 8.70 -7.50
N PHE A 19 -3.95 8.34 -7.17
CA PHE A 19 -4.27 7.43 -6.06
C PHE A 19 -4.52 6.03 -6.59
N ASN A 20 -3.76 5.06 -6.12
CA ASN A 20 -3.74 3.71 -6.65
C ASN A 20 -4.26 2.67 -5.65
N SER A 21 -4.93 1.67 -6.19
CA SER A 21 -5.21 0.38 -5.57
C SER A 21 -4.82 -0.70 -6.57
N PHE A 22 -4.69 -1.93 -6.11
CA PHE A 22 -4.23 -3.00 -6.98
C PHE A 22 -5.13 -4.21 -6.88
N LEU A 23 -5.30 -4.91 -8.01
CA LEU A 23 -5.86 -6.25 -8.08
C LEU A 23 -4.74 -7.19 -8.52
N VAL A 24 -4.47 -8.19 -7.71
CA VAL A 24 -3.46 -9.20 -7.99
C VAL A 24 -4.14 -10.52 -8.28
N ARG A 25 -3.79 -11.14 -9.41
CA ARG A 25 -4.31 -12.46 -9.78
C ARG A 25 -3.74 -13.53 -8.88
N GLU A 26 -4.63 -14.37 -8.39
CA GLU A 26 -4.32 -15.58 -7.64
C GLU A 26 -4.89 -16.81 -8.37
N GLU A 27 -4.59 -18.01 -7.89
CA GLU A 27 -5.14 -19.25 -8.45
C GLU A 27 -6.67 -19.35 -8.27
N ASP A 28 -7.18 -18.79 -7.17
CA ASP A 28 -8.58 -18.85 -6.76
C ASP A 28 -9.35 -17.52 -6.95
N GLY A 29 -8.74 -16.51 -7.55
CA GLY A 29 -9.40 -15.21 -7.80
C GLY A 29 -8.46 -14.01 -7.78
N LEU A 30 -8.84 -12.97 -7.04
CA LEU A 30 -8.11 -11.71 -6.93
C LEU A 30 -7.87 -11.32 -5.48
N THR A 31 -6.67 -10.83 -5.19
CA THR A 31 -6.34 -10.09 -3.98
C THR A 31 -6.46 -8.59 -4.26
N VAL A 32 -7.29 -7.87 -3.50
CA VAL A 32 -7.32 -6.39 -3.48
C VAL A 32 -6.25 -5.90 -2.52
N VAL A 33 -5.32 -5.07 -3.00
CA VAL A 33 -4.38 -4.33 -2.17
C VAL A 33 -4.76 -2.86 -2.19
N ASP A 34 -5.12 -2.33 -1.03
CA ASP A 34 -5.69 -1.01 -0.79
C ASP A 34 -7.08 -0.77 -1.43
N SER A 35 -7.92 -0.09 -0.70
CA SER A 35 -9.32 0.17 -1.10
C SER A 35 -9.53 1.58 -1.66
N ASN A 36 -8.45 2.37 -1.84
CA ASN A 36 -8.50 3.75 -2.31
C ASN A 36 -9.34 4.67 -1.40
N MET A 37 -9.65 5.87 -1.86
CA MET A 37 -10.51 6.83 -1.17
C MET A 37 -11.94 6.34 -1.06
N SER A 38 -12.69 6.85 -0.10
CA SER A 38 -14.12 6.58 0.07
C SER A 38 -14.90 6.80 -1.23
N GLY A 39 -15.86 5.88 -1.52
CA GLY A 39 -16.65 5.88 -2.74
C GLY A 39 -15.94 5.31 -3.99
N THR A 40 -14.81 4.62 -3.81
CA THR A 40 -14.07 3.94 -4.89
C THR A 40 -14.41 2.45 -4.96
N GLY A 41 -15.04 1.88 -3.92
CA GLY A 41 -15.30 0.45 -3.82
C GLY A 41 -16.04 -0.12 -5.02
N LYS A 42 -17.10 0.56 -5.48
CA LYS A 42 -17.86 0.14 -6.69
C LYS A 42 -16.99 0.05 -7.94
N ASP A 43 -16.04 0.95 -8.10
CA ASP A 43 -15.15 0.95 -9.26
C ASP A 43 -14.14 -0.19 -9.21
N ILE A 44 -13.66 -0.54 -7.99
CA ILE A 44 -12.77 -1.70 -7.76
C ILE A 44 -13.52 -3.00 -8.05
N LEU A 45 -14.74 -3.14 -7.52
CA LEU A 45 -15.61 -4.30 -7.79
C LEU A 45 -15.90 -4.45 -9.28
N ALA A 46 -16.27 -3.35 -9.97
CA ALA A 46 -16.52 -3.35 -11.41
C ALA A 46 -15.25 -3.65 -12.23
N ALA A 47 -14.05 -3.33 -11.72
CA ALA A 47 -12.79 -3.73 -12.36
C ALA A 47 -12.57 -5.24 -12.25
N ALA A 48 -12.81 -5.83 -11.07
CA ALA A 48 -12.73 -7.28 -10.87
C ALA A 48 -13.72 -8.04 -11.74
N GLU A 49 -14.97 -7.55 -11.85
CA GLU A 49 -15.99 -8.12 -12.72
C GLU A 49 -15.55 -8.12 -14.19
N ARG A 50 -14.95 -7.02 -14.69
CA ARG A 50 -14.41 -6.94 -16.05
C ARG A 50 -13.22 -7.86 -16.29
N ILE A 51 -12.40 -8.13 -15.26
CA ILE A 51 -11.32 -9.12 -15.33
C ILE A 51 -11.90 -10.54 -15.38
N GLY A 52 -13.12 -10.74 -14.84
CA GLY A 52 -13.81 -12.02 -14.85
C GLY A 52 -13.35 -12.98 -13.74
N LEU A 53 -12.79 -12.45 -12.66
CA LEU A 53 -12.32 -13.23 -11.50
C LEU A 53 -12.97 -12.70 -10.22
N PRO A 54 -13.36 -13.59 -9.27
CA PRO A 54 -13.88 -13.17 -7.97
C PRO A 54 -12.78 -12.53 -7.12
N ILE A 55 -13.15 -11.58 -6.26
CA ILE A 55 -12.26 -11.12 -5.20
C ILE A 55 -12.34 -12.14 -4.05
N THR A 56 -11.21 -12.72 -3.68
CA THR A 56 -11.10 -13.71 -2.60
C THR A 56 -10.37 -13.15 -1.38
N ARG A 57 -9.62 -12.03 -1.55
CA ARG A 57 -8.86 -11.40 -0.47
C ARG A 57 -8.87 -9.89 -0.57
N ILE A 58 -8.83 -9.23 0.60
CA ILE A 58 -8.56 -7.80 0.75
C ILE A 58 -7.42 -7.64 1.74
N THR A 59 -6.46 -6.78 1.41
CA THR A 59 -5.40 -6.35 2.31
C THR A 59 -5.11 -4.85 2.16
N LEU A 60 -4.41 -4.28 3.13
CA LEU A 60 -4.01 -2.87 3.14
C LEU A 60 -2.51 -2.74 3.32
N THR A 61 -1.92 -1.75 2.67
CA THR A 61 -0.54 -1.34 2.97
C THR A 61 -0.48 -0.57 4.28
N HIS A 62 -1.47 0.29 4.56
CA HIS A 62 -1.59 1.09 5.78
C HIS A 62 -2.99 1.73 5.90
N ALA A 63 -3.26 2.40 7.04
CA ALA A 63 -4.60 2.86 7.41
C ALA A 63 -4.94 4.30 6.98
N HIS A 64 -4.17 4.97 6.11
CA HIS A 64 -4.56 6.28 5.60
C HIS A 64 -5.86 6.23 4.80
N ALA A 65 -6.60 7.34 4.81
CA ALA A 65 -7.95 7.45 4.24
C ALA A 65 -8.01 7.19 2.73
N ASP A 66 -6.95 7.43 2.02
CA ASP A 66 -6.82 7.19 0.59
C ASP A 66 -6.34 5.77 0.24
N HIS A 67 -6.06 4.94 1.26
CA HIS A 67 -5.78 3.51 1.14
C HIS A 67 -6.90 2.65 1.74
N ALA A 68 -7.46 3.05 2.89
CA ALA A 68 -8.51 2.32 3.60
C ALA A 68 -9.93 2.88 3.35
N GLY A 69 -10.08 3.86 2.46
CA GLY A 69 -11.31 4.66 2.34
C GLY A 69 -12.56 3.89 1.94
N SER A 70 -12.45 2.88 1.08
CA SER A 70 -13.58 2.05 0.65
C SER A 70 -13.56 0.63 1.21
N LEU A 71 -12.79 0.38 2.28
CA LEU A 71 -12.67 -0.96 2.86
C LEU A 71 -14.02 -1.55 3.25
N ASP A 72 -14.85 -0.82 4.00
CA ASP A 72 -16.16 -1.30 4.45
C ASP A 72 -17.11 -1.58 3.29
N GLU A 73 -17.05 -0.78 2.22
CA GLU A 73 -17.87 -0.97 1.02
C GLU A 73 -17.54 -2.28 0.31
N ILE A 74 -16.23 -2.56 0.10
CA ILE A 74 -15.78 -3.77 -0.56
C ILE A 74 -16.04 -4.99 0.34
N ALA A 75 -15.66 -4.93 1.61
CA ALA A 75 -15.82 -6.04 2.56
C ALA A 75 -17.29 -6.43 2.74
N SER A 76 -18.20 -5.46 2.84
CA SER A 76 -19.65 -5.71 2.94
C SER A 76 -20.19 -6.43 1.69
N GLN A 77 -19.74 -6.04 0.49
CA GLN A 77 -20.13 -6.68 -0.75
C GLN A 77 -19.59 -8.12 -0.81
N LEU A 78 -18.35 -8.34 -0.40
CA LEU A 78 -17.76 -9.67 -0.37
C LEU A 78 -18.42 -10.59 0.65
N ALA A 79 -18.75 -10.10 1.84
CA ALA A 79 -19.45 -10.89 2.84
C ALA A 79 -20.79 -11.47 2.32
N SER A 80 -21.44 -10.78 1.38
CA SER A 80 -22.68 -11.23 0.76
C SER A 80 -22.49 -12.20 -0.43
N GLN A 81 -21.36 -12.11 -1.15
CA GLN A 81 -21.10 -12.86 -2.38
C GLN A 81 -20.08 -13.98 -2.20
N SER A 82 -19.13 -13.80 -1.29
CA SER A 82 -18.03 -14.72 -1.01
C SER A 82 -17.74 -14.70 0.49
N PRO A 83 -18.57 -15.35 1.32
CA PRO A 83 -18.41 -15.32 2.79
C PRO A 83 -17.05 -15.81 3.29
N GLU A 84 -16.36 -16.62 2.48
CA GLU A 84 -15.02 -17.15 2.77
C GLU A 84 -13.89 -16.17 2.36
N ALA A 85 -14.23 -14.97 1.83
CA ALA A 85 -13.22 -14.01 1.44
C ALA A 85 -12.42 -13.54 2.65
N GLU A 86 -11.09 -13.57 2.51
CA GLU A 86 -10.17 -13.19 3.57
C GLU A 86 -10.02 -11.67 3.62
N VAL A 87 -10.08 -11.11 4.83
CA VAL A 87 -9.67 -9.72 5.11
C VAL A 87 -8.44 -9.79 6.00
N ALA A 88 -7.27 -9.44 5.44
CA ALA A 88 -5.98 -9.59 6.09
C ALA A 88 -5.24 -8.26 6.21
N PHE A 89 -4.92 -7.82 7.42
CA PHE A 89 -4.05 -6.68 7.69
C PHE A 89 -3.36 -6.83 9.04
N THR A 90 -2.36 -5.97 9.32
CA THR A 90 -1.58 -6.08 10.54
C THR A 90 -2.42 -5.72 11.77
N ALA A 91 -2.01 -6.21 12.95
CA ALA A 91 -2.63 -5.80 14.21
C ALA A 91 -2.54 -4.28 14.39
N ARG A 92 -1.43 -3.65 13.94
CA ARG A 92 -1.23 -2.21 14.02
C ARG A 92 -2.19 -1.44 13.11
N THR A 93 -2.43 -1.93 11.89
CA THR A 93 -3.44 -1.38 10.98
C THR A 93 -4.85 -1.52 11.60
N ALA A 94 -5.16 -2.66 12.24
CA ALA A 94 -6.44 -2.86 12.93
C ALA A 94 -6.68 -1.82 14.03
N GLU A 95 -5.66 -1.51 14.84
CA GLU A 95 -5.75 -0.45 15.86
C GLU A 95 -6.05 0.92 15.24
N PHE A 96 -5.36 1.29 14.17
CA PHE A 96 -5.55 2.56 13.48
C PHE A 96 -6.95 2.67 12.86
N LEU A 97 -7.45 1.58 12.27
CA LEU A 97 -8.82 1.52 11.73
C LEU A 97 -9.90 1.61 12.82
N GLN A 98 -9.57 1.30 14.07
CA GLN A 98 -10.43 1.51 15.22
C GLN A 98 -10.29 2.91 15.85
N GLY A 99 -9.41 3.76 15.29
CA GLY A 99 -9.14 5.12 15.77
C GLY A 99 -8.07 5.22 16.86
N ASN A 100 -7.42 4.11 17.23
CA ASN A 100 -6.29 4.13 18.15
C ASN A 100 -4.97 4.40 17.39
N VAL A 101 -4.59 5.65 17.32
CA VAL A 101 -3.33 6.12 16.72
C VAL A 101 -2.23 6.42 17.76
N THR A 102 -2.36 5.88 18.98
CA THR A 102 -1.35 6.05 20.03
C THR A 102 -0.07 5.33 19.64
N LEU A 103 1.07 6.02 19.74
CA LEU A 103 2.38 5.43 19.45
C LEU A 103 2.75 4.37 20.51
N LEU A 104 3.36 3.29 20.05
CA LEU A 104 3.93 2.27 20.92
C LEU A 104 5.29 2.75 21.47
N PRO A 105 5.76 2.20 22.62
CA PRO A 105 7.01 2.64 23.25
C PRO A 105 8.27 2.47 22.38
N ASP A 106 8.26 1.51 21.46
CA ASP A 106 9.36 1.18 20.53
C ASP A 106 9.24 1.91 19.19
N GLU A 107 8.15 2.63 18.96
CA GLU A 107 7.97 3.49 17.79
C GLU A 107 8.61 4.87 18.02
N ALA A 108 9.09 5.51 16.95
CA ALA A 108 9.60 6.88 17.04
C ALA A 108 8.52 7.81 17.62
N GLN A 109 8.83 8.52 18.71
CA GLN A 109 7.87 9.36 19.44
C GLN A 109 7.63 10.70 18.72
N GLU A 110 7.37 10.64 17.42
CA GLU A 110 7.00 11.79 16.59
C GLU A 110 5.52 11.77 16.24
N LYS A 111 4.96 12.95 15.99
CA LYS A 111 3.54 13.10 15.67
C LYS A 111 3.20 12.33 14.40
N ILE A 112 2.25 11.38 14.49
CA ILE A 112 1.64 10.73 13.33
C ILE A 112 0.91 11.77 12.50
N ARG A 113 1.07 11.71 11.19
CA ARG A 113 0.52 12.66 10.21
C ARG A 113 -0.38 11.93 9.22
N GLY A 114 -1.02 12.68 8.35
CA GLY A 114 -1.96 12.16 7.36
C GLY A 114 -3.40 12.11 7.89
N SER A 115 -4.28 11.56 7.10
CA SER A 115 -5.71 11.45 7.40
C SER A 115 -6.05 9.99 7.62
N PHE A 116 -6.48 9.66 8.83
CA PHE A 116 -6.94 8.32 9.18
C PHE A 116 -8.47 8.29 9.18
N VAL A 117 -9.03 7.12 8.93
CA VAL A 117 -10.47 6.87 8.93
C VAL A 117 -10.78 5.64 9.77
N THR A 118 -11.81 5.72 10.61
CA THR A 118 -12.31 4.54 11.30
C THR A 118 -13.11 3.66 10.34
N ARG A 119 -12.96 2.33 10.48
CA ARG A 119 -13.66 1.33 9.67
C ARG A 119 -14.30 0.27 10.56
N ALA A 120 -15.48 -0.18 10.16
CA ALA A 120 -16.20 -1.25 10.86
C ALA A 120 -15.63 -2.64 10.52
N THR A 121 -14.99 -2.76 9.36
CA THR A 121 -14.41 -4.03 8.89
C THR A 121 -13.31 -4.50 9.84
N GLN A 122 -13.43 -5.75 10.28
CA GLN A 122 -12.42 -6.44 11.09
C GLN A 122 -11.61 -7.38 10.20
N ALA A 123 -10.34 -7.60 10.55
CA ALA A 123 -9.55 -8.64 9.92
C ALA A 123 -10.12 -10.03 10.26
N THR A 124 -10.26 -10.88 9.26
CA THR A 124 -10.50 -12.32 9.48
C THR A 124 -9.19 -13.04 9.81
N ARG A 125 -8.05 -12.46 9.37
CA ARG A 125 -6.71 -12.91 9.72
C ARG A 125 -5.78 -11.72 9.96
N LEU A 126 -5.10 -11.70 11.10
CA LEU A 126 -4.00 -10.78 11.34
C LEU A 126 -2.73 -11.35 10.70
N ILE A 127 -1.97 -10.45 10.06
CA ILE A 127 -0.72 -10.77 9.35
C ILE A 127 0.45 -9.98 9.92
N GLY A 128 1.64 -10.53 9.74
CA GLY A 128 2.90 -9.92 10.12
C GLY A 128 3.98 -10.07 9.05
N PRO A 129 5.20 -9.59 9.29
CA PRO A 129 6.32 -9.79 8.38
C PRO A 129 6.52 -11.28 8.05
N ASP A 130 6.85 -11.56 6.79
CA ASP A 130 7.06 -12.90 6.20
C ASP A 130 5.80 -13.77 6.06
N ASP A 131 4.63 -13.34 6.54
CA ASP A 131 3.37 -13.95 6.15
C ASP A 131 3.10 -13.73 4.66
N SER A 132 2.11 -14.46 4.13
CA SER A 132 1.64 -14.26 2.75
C SER A 132 0.14 -13.98 2.70
N VAL A 133 -0.28 -13.13 1.78
CA VAL A 133 -1.69 -12.90 1.39
C VAL A 133 -1.82 -13.32 -0.07
N GLY A 134 -2.39 -14.51 -0.32
CA GLY A 134 -2.27 -15.15 -1.63
C GLY A 134 -0.80 -15.36 -1.99
N SER A 135 -0.39 -14.86 -3.15
CA SER A 135 1.01 -14.93 -3.64
C SER A 135 1.92 -13.83 -3.07
N LEU A 136 1.36 -12.88 -2.34
CA LEU A 136 2.06 -11.69 -1.88
C LEU A 136 2.73 -11.91 -0.53
N ARG A 137 4.06 -11.92 -0.47
CA ARG A 137 4.81 -11.93 0.78
C ARG A 137 4.77 -10.57 1.44
N VAL A 138 4.46 -10.53 2.75
CA VAL A 138 4.38 -9.31 3.57
C VAL A 138 5.78 -8.86 3.97
N ILE A 139 6.09 -7.60 3.71
CA ILE A 139 7.35 -6.96 4.09
C ILE A 139 7.05 -5.83 5.08
N SER A 140 7.69 -5.83 6.24
CA SER A 140 7.61 -4.69 7.16
C SER A 140 8.19 -3.45 6.50
N ALA A 141 7.43 -2.35 6.51
CA ALA A 141 7.81 -1.13 5.79
C ALA A 141 7.42 0.16 6.53
N PRO A 142 7.65 0.27 7.86
CA PRO A 142 7.26 1.46 8.62
C PRO A 142 8.03 2.71 8.15
N GLY A 143 7.49 3.89 8.49
CA GLY A 143 8.14 5.17 8.21
C GLY A 143 7.19 6.19 7.58
N HIS A 144 6.38 5.80 6.58
CA HIS A 144 5.25 6.61 6.14
C HIS A 144 4.19 6.67 7.25
N THR A 145 3.82 5.53 7.78
CA THR A 145 3.08 5.34 9.04
C THR A 145 3.71 4.21 9.84
N PRO A 146 3.43 4.10 11.16
CA PRO A 146 3.93 2.98 11.98
C PRO A 146 3.43 1.61 11.51
N ASP A 147 2.19 1.52 11.00
CA ASP A 147 1.53 0.29 10.57
C ASP A 147 1.86 -0.14 9.13
N HIS A 148 2.64 0.68 8.41
CA HIS A 148 2.87 0.48 6.97
C HIS A 148 3.63 -0.82 6.67
N ILE A 149 3.11 -1.56 5.69
CA ILE A 149 3.73 -2.75 5.08
C ILE A 149 3.79 -2.59 3.56
N ALA A 150 4.69 -3.33 2.94
CA ALA A 150 4.76 -3.53 1.51
C ALA A 150 4.50 -5.01 1.17
N PHE A 151 4.23 -5.30 -0.10
CA PHE A 151 4.04 -6.66 -0.58
C PHE A 151 5.02 -6.96 -1.71
N TYR A 152 5.51 -8.18 -1.72
CA TYR A 152 6.41 -8.66 -2.76
C TYR A 152 5.87 -9.92 -3.42
N ASP A 153 5.60 -9.84 -4.72
CA ASP A 153 5.18 -10.98 -5.53
C ASP A 153 6.44 -11.65 -6.10
N GLU A 154 6.81 -12.80 -5.54
CA GLU A 154 8.00 -13.54 -5.95
C GLU A 154 7.86 -14.18 -7.34
N ARG A 155 6.65 -14.30 -7.87
CA ARG A 155 6.39 -14.92 -9.19
C ARG A 155 7.01 -14.10 -10.34
N ASP A 156 7.02 -12.77 -10.21
CA ASP A 156 7.53 -11.86 -11.26
C ASP A 156 8.40 -10.72 -10.71
N GLY A 157 8.73 -10.74 -9.41
CA GLY A 157 9.55 -9.73 -8.76
C GLY A 157 8.85 -8.37 -8.62
N THR A 158 7.53 -8.33 -8.57
CA THR A 158 6.77 -7.08 -8.38
C THR A 158 6.75 -6.68 -6.91
N LEU A 159 7.19 -5.46 -6.62
CA LEU A 159 7.06 -4.80 -5.32
C LEU A 159 5.85 -3.85 -5.34
N ILE A 160 4.87 -4.08 -4.46
CA ILE A 160 3.81 -3.14 -4.13
C ILE A 160 4.28 -2.36 -2.90
N ALA A 161 4.88 -1.20 -3.14
CA ALA A 161 5.59 -0.45 -2.11
C ALA A 161 4.68 0.43 -1.23
N GLY A 162 3.37 0.50 -1.52
CA GLY A 162 2.48 1.45 -0.84
C GLY A 162 3.05 2.87 -0.92
N ASP A 163 3.11 3.54 0.21
CA ASP A 163 3.64 4.90 0.34
C ASP A 163 5.07 4.97 0.88
N ALA A 164 5.79 3.82 0.96
CA ALA A 164 7.23 3.85 1.23
C ALA A 164 7.99 4.64 0.16
N PHE A 165 7.47 4.62 -1.08
CA PHE A 165 7.89 5.46 -2.20
C PHE A 165 6.68 6.11 -2.87
N GLN A 166 6.90 7.28 -3.50
CA GLN A 166 5.98 7.85 -4.49
C GLN A 166 6.70 8.06 -5.82
N THR A 167 5.97 8.04 -6.94
CA THR A 167 6.50 8.42 -8.26
C THR A 167 5.77 9.62 -8.86
N LYS A 168 4.61 10.01 -8.30
CA LYS A 168 3.89 11.22 -8.72
C LYS A 168 4.70 12.47 -8.37
N GLY A 169 4.95 13.30 -9.38
CA GLY A 169 5.78 14.50 -9.23
C GLY A 169 7.29 14.22 -9.15
N GLY A 170 7.70 12.97 -9.35
CA GLY A 170 9.07 12.47 -9.25
C GLY A 170 9.23 11.46 -8.11
N ILE A 171 10.18 10.52 -8.28
CA ILE A 171 10.42 9.51 -7.26
C ILE A 171 10.91 10.13 -5.95
N ALA A 172 10.37 9.67 -4.82
CA ALA A 172 10.79 10.06 -3.47
C ALA A 172 10.52 8.95 -2.47
N VAL A 173 11.35 8.85 -1.44
CA VAL A 173 11.09 8.11 -0.21
C VAL A 173 10.05 8.87 0.63
N ALA A 174 9.23 8.18 1.41
CA ALA A 174 8.30 8.79 2.36
C ALA A 174 9.01 9.85 3.23
N GLY A 175 8.37 11.02 3.42
CA GLY A 175 8.95 12.16 4.13
C GLY A 175 9.75 13.12 3.24
N VAL A 176 10.10 12.72 2.01
CA VAL A 176 10.71 13.62 1.02
C VAL A 176 9.64 14.21 0.11
N THR A 177 9.36 15.50 0.28
CA THR A 177 8.27 16.19 -0.44
C THR A 177 8.64 16.48 -1.90
N ARG A 178 7.67 16.27 -2.81
CA ARG A 178 7.72 16.67 -4.21
C ARG A 178 6.81 17.85 -4.48
N TRP A 179 7.33 18.91 -5.09
CA TRP A 179 6.58 20.14 -5.35
C TRP A 179 5.27 19.90 -6.13
N LEU A 180 5.31 19.06 -7.18
CA LEU A 180 4.15 18.79 -8.01
C LEU A 180 3.11 17.84 -7.35
N PHE A 181 3.49 17.13 -6.29
CA PHE A 181 2.60 16.25 -5.52
C PHE A 181 3.15 16.06 -4.10
N PRO A 182 2.92 17.01 -3.18
CA PRO A 182 3.58 17.04 -1.88
C PRO A 182 2.97 16.12 -0.84
N PHE A 183 1.72 15.65 -1.06
CA PHE A 183 0.89 15.04 -0.02
C PHE A 183 1.52 13.82 0.66
N PRO A 184 2.06 12.80 -0.04
CA PRO A 184 2.65 11.64 0.64
C PRO A 184 3.87 12.01 1.50
N GLY A 185 4.72 12.94 0.99
CA GLY A 185 5.87 13.43 1.75
C GLY A 185 5.48 14.20 3.00
N MET A 186 4.40 14.98 2.95
CA MET A 186 3.89 15.76 4.10
C MET A 186 3.14 14.88 5.11
N ALA A 187 2.54 13.79 4.65
CA ALA A 187 1.80 12.83 5.49
C ALA A 187 2.70 11.81 6.18
N ALA A 188 3.98 11.72 5.81
CA ALA A 188 4.90 10.75 6.40
C ALA A 188 5.19 11.05 7.88
N TRP A 189 5.28 9.98 8.65
CA TRP A 189 5.49 10.01 10.09
C TRP A 189 6.95 10.26 10.47
N HIS A 190 7.90 9.39 10.02
CA HIS A 190 9.30 9.43 10.47
C HIS A 190 10.28 9.13 9.33
N LEU A 191 10.98 10.16 8.87
CA LEU A 191 11.90 10.04 7.71
C LEU A 191 13.09 9.07 7.95
N PRO A 192 13.75 9.04 9.12
CA PRO A 192 14.82 8.06 9.35
C PRO A 192 14.35 6.61 9.18
N THR A 193 13.23 6.23 9.79
CA THR A 193 12.63 4.89 9.63
C THR A 193 12.21 4.63 8.18
N ALA A 194 11.63 5.63 7.49
CA ALA A 194 11.28 5.50 6.08
C ALA A 194 12.51 5.28 5.18
N LEU A 195 13.65 5.87 5.53
CA LEU A 195 14.91 5.64 4.85
C LEU A 195 15.42 4.20 5.04
N GLU A 196 15.38 3.66 6.26
CA GLU A 196 15.73 2.27 6.54
C GLU A 196 14.84 1.30 5.76
N THR A 197 13.54 1.55 5.76
CA THR A 197 12.56 0.83 4.94
C THR A 197 12.91 0.89 3.46
N ALA A 198 13.20 2.07 2.92
CA ALA A 198 13.53 2.23 1.51
C ALA A 198 14.78 1.44 1.10
N VAL A 199 15.81 1.41 1.98
CA VAL A 199 17.03 0.60 1.78
C VAL A 199 16.69 -0.89 1.78
N SER A 200 15.87 -1.36 2.72
CA SER A 200 15.46 -2.77 2.81
C SER A 200 14.64 -3.20 1.59
N LEU A 201 13.68 -2.39 1.15
CA LEU A 201 12.88 -2.67 -0.05
C LEU A 201 13.74 -2.66 -1.32
N ARG A 202 14.73 -1.75 -1.42
CA ARG A 202 15.66 -1.73 -2.54
C ARG A 202 16.54 -2.99 -2.59
N ALA A 203 16.91 -3.55 -1.43
CA ALA A 203 17.71 -4.77 -1.34
C ALA A 203 16.99 -6.02 -1.91
N LEU A 204 15.65 -6.02 -2.00
CA LEU A 204 14.87 -7.06 -2.68
C LEU A 204 15.15 -7.10 -4.19
N ASN A 205 15.76 -6.07 -4.75
CA ASN A 205 16.06 -5.91 -6.17
C ASN A 205 14.83 -6.16 -7.07
N PRO A 206 13.72 -5.47 -6.86
CA PRO A 206 12.48 -5.74 -7.56
C PRO A 206 12.62 -5.52 -9.07
N ALA A 207 12.01 -6.42 -9.86
CA ALA A 207 11.91 -6.27 -11.31
C ALA A 207 10.97 -5.12 -11.69
N ARG A 208 9.95 -4.89 -10.84
CA ARG A 208 8.92 -3.84 -11.01
C ARG A 208 8.54 -3.28 -9.66
N MET A 209 8.23 -1.98 -9.61
CA MET A 209 7.68 -1.33 -8.42
C MET A 209 6.42 -0.55 -8.77
N VAL A 210 5.34 -0.81 -8.02
CA VAL A 210 4.13 0.01 -8.01
C VAL A 210 3.96 0.68 -6.64
N VAL A 211 3.32 1.85 -6.62
CA VAL A 211 3.25 2.73 -5.46
C VAL A 211 1.82 3.24 -5.25
N GLY A 212 1.47 3.66 -4.04
CA GLY A 212 0.19 4.28 -3.73
C GLY A 212 -0.06 5.54 -4.56
N HIS A 213 1.01 6.28 -4.92
CA HIS A 213 0.90 7.54 -5.66
C HIS A 213 1.84 7.64 -6.85
N GLY A 214 1.28 7.45 -8.06
CA GLY A 214 1.98 7.67 -9.32
C GLY A 214 2.01 6.45 -10.23
N SER A 215 2.98 6.45 -11.15
CA SER A 215 3.12 5.41 -12.16
C SER A 215 4.06 4.30 -11.70
N MET A 216 3.84 3.11 -12.22
CA MET A 216 4.73 1.97 -12.09
C MET A 216 6.10 2.28 -12.69
N LEU A 217 7.14 1.66 -12.13
CA LEU A 217 8.51 1.65 -12.65
C LEU A 217 8.93 0.20 -12.95
N ASP A 218 9.41 -0.04 -14.16
CA ASP A 218 10.13 -1.27 -14.52
C ASP A 218 11.62 -1.08 -14.23
N GLY A 219 12.29 -2.10 -13.68
CA GLY A 219 13.70 -2.02 -13.30
C GLY A 219 14.02 -0.84 -12.38
N PRO A 220 13.31 -0.63 -11.26
CA PRO A 220 13.32 0.63 -10.50
C PRO A 220 14.61 0.92 -9.73
N ALA A 221 15.62 0.07 -9.85
CA ALA A 221 16.83 0.09 -9.02
C ALA A 221 17.52 1.45 -8.99
N ALA A 222 17.78 2.06 -10.16
CA ALA A 222 18.49 3.34 -10.25
C ALA A 222 17.67 4.49 -9.66
N GLU A 223 16.37 4.49 -9.89
CA GLU A 223 15.42 5.47 -9.36
C GLU A 223 15.30 5.35 -7.83
N MET A 224 15.20 4.13 -7.30
CA MET A 224 15.18 3.89 -5.86
C MET A 224 16.49 4.36 -5.21
N ASP A 225 17.65 4.02 -5.79
CA ASP A 225 18.96 4.47 -5.30
C ASP A 225 19.07 6.01 -5.29
N LYS A 226 18.50 6.70 -6.29
CA LYS A 226 18.47 8.16 -6.33
C LYS A 226 17.61 8.72 -5.20
N ALA A 227 16.40 8.17 -4.99
CA ALA A 227 15.50 8.62 -3.93
C ALA A 227 16.09 8.37 -2.53
N ILE A 228 16.75 7.22 -2.33
CA ILE A 228 17.43 6.87 -1.08
C ILE A 228 18.56 7.87 -0.78
N ARG A 229 19.44 8.18 -1.74
CA ARG A 229 20.51 9.19 -1.55
C ARG A 229 19.95 10.57 -1.18
N GLU A 230 18.84 10.98 -1.79
CA GLU A 230 18.19 12.25 -1.42
C GLU A 230 17.65 12.21 0.01
N ALA A 231 16.98 11.13 0.41
CA ALA A 231 16.50 10.97 1.78
C ALA A 231 17.65 10.96 2.79
N GLN A 232 18.74 10.25 2.50
CA GLN A 232 19.96 10.25 3.33
C GLN A 232 20.53 11.65 3.55
N SER A 233 20.57 12.48 2.50
CA SER A 233 21.07 13.85 2.63
C SER A 233 20.21 14.72 3.54
N ARG A 234 18.89 14.42 3.64
CA ARG A 234 17.95 15.15 4.52
C ARG A 234 17.97 14.66 5.97
N VAL A 235 18.32 13.40 6.19
CA VAL A 235 18.47 12.84 7.55
C VAL A 235 19.76 13.35 8.20
N ASN A 236 20.84 13.54 7.41
CA ASN A 236 22.17 13.90 7.89
C ASN A 236 22.43 15.44 7.91
N GLY A 237 21.56 16.25 7.39
CA GLY A 237 21.70 17.72 7.30
C GLY A 237 20.75 18.43 8.24
#